data_6c3d77fb51e5405694db0303e6f0ee34
#
_entry.id   6c3d77fb51e5405694db0303e6f0ee34
#
_cell.length_a   1.000
_cell.length_b   1.000
_cell.length_c   1.000
_cell.angle_alpha   90.00
_cell.angle_beta   90.00
_cell.angle_gamma   90.00
#
_symmetry.space_group_name_H-M   'P 1'
#
loop_
_entity.id
_entity.type
_entity.pdbx_description
1 polymer ?
#
loop_
_entity_poly.entity_id
_entity_poly.type
_entity_poly.pdbx_seq_one_letter_code
_entity_poly.pdbx_strand_id
1 'polypeptide(L)'
;EIVDGEYIKAHKCVSFNEPFFQGHFPGTPVMPGVLIIEALAQTGIILVAHSLPEGETLDDKLCLFTGIEKARFRRPVIPGDRLDMECSNLQHKLQLWKMDARAYVDGKLAAEATLTAAAQPRRDL
;
A
#
# COMPACT_ATOMS: atom_id res chain seq x y z
N GLU A 1 -8.87 10.29 3.47
CA GLU A 1 -10.18 9.82 3.93
C GLU A 1 -10.09 8.38 4.44
N ILE A 2 -10.53 8.14 5.65
CA ILE A 2 -10.50 6.80 6.26
C ILE A 2 -11.89 6.50 6.83
N VAL A 3 -12.41 5.31 6.53
CA VAL A 3 -13.58 4.75 7.21
C VAL A 3 -13.11 3.47 7.89
N ASP A 4 -13.07 3.48 9.23
CA ASP A 4 -12.54 2.39 10.03
C ASP A 4 -13.22 1.06 9.69
N GLY A 5 -12.43 0.02 9.49
CA GLY A 5 -12.93 -1.30 9.14
C GLY A 5 -13.34 -1.47 7.69
N GLU A 6 -13.33 -0.43 6.88
CA GLU A 6 -13.85 -0.46 5.52
C GLU A 6 -12.80 -0.08 4.47
N TYR A 7 -12.37 1.19 4.44
CA TYR A 7 -11.44 1.64 3.40
C TYR A 7 -10.62 2.85 3.82
N ILE A 8 -9.56 3.10 3.06
CA ILE A 8 -8.74 4.30 3.14
C ILE A 8 -8.45 4.80 1.73
N LYS A 9 -8.46 6.12 1.58
CA LYS A 9 -7.97 6.81 0.37
C LYS A 9 -6.87 7.76 0.77
N ALA A 10 -5.75 7.67 0.08
CA ALA A 10 -4.57 8.48 0.36
C ALA A 10 -3.91 8.87 -0.96
N HIS A 11 -2.88 9.70 -0.91
CA HIS A 11 -2.13 10.03 -2.10
C HIS A 11 -0.65 10.21 -1.77
N LYS A 12 0.18 10.09 -2.80
CA LYS A 12 1.60 10.33 -2.76
C LYS A 12 2.00 11.07 -4.03
N CYS A 13 2.79 12.12 -3.88
CA CYS A 13 3.39 12.79 -5.02
C CYS A 13 4.68 12.07 -5.39
N VAL A 14 4.84 11.73 -6.66
CA VAL A 14 6.02 11.04 -7.16
C VAL A 14 7.05 12.10 -7.57
N SER A 15 8.19 12.12 -6.87
CA SER A 15 9.23 13.13 -7.06
C SER A 15 10.42 12.56 -7.82
N PHE A 16 10.95 13.33 -8.76
CA PHE A 16 12.17 12.97 -9.49
C PHE A 16 13.37 12.78 -8.55
N ASN A 17 13.36 13.40 -7.37
CA ASN A 17 14.44 13.30 -6.40
C ASN A 17 14.48 11.96 -5.66
N GLU A 18 13.53 11.07 -5.87
CA GLU A 18 13.57 9.74 -5.25
C GLU A 18 14.70 8.92 -5.86
N PRO A 19 15.56 8.28 -5.02
CA PRO A 19 16.81 7.68 -5.49
C PRO A 19 16.66 6.58 -6.56
N PHE A 20 15.53 5.86 -6.54
CA PHE A 20 15.34 4.74 -7.49
C PHE A 20 15.25 5.18 -8.94
N PHE A 21 14.96 6.45 -9.22
CA PHE A 21 14.86 6.92 -10.61
C PHE A 21 16.20 7.01 -11.32
N GLN A 22 17.32 7.03 -10.59
CA GLN A 22 18.64 7.09 -11.21
C GLN A 22 18.94 5.83 -12.03
N GLY A 23 18.42 4.68 -11.60
CA GLY A 23 18.66 3.41 -12.28
C GLY A 23 17.43 2.82 -12.99
N HIS A 24 16.26 3.40 -12.81
CA HIS A 24 15.02 2.79 -13.32
C HIS A 24 14.15 3.81 -14.07
N PHE A 25 14.51 4.22 -15.25
CA PHE A 25 15.66 3.79 -16.07
C PHE A 25 16.48 5.02 -16.42
N PRO A 26 17.79 4.91 -16.71
CA PRO A 26 18.60 6.09 -17.04
C PRO A 26 17.98 6.90 -18.18
N GLY A 27 17.71 8.20 -17.92
CA GLY A 27 17.09 9.08 -18.90
C GLY A 27 15.59 8.89 -19.13
N THR A 28 15.01 7.83 -18.57
CA THR A 28 13.56 7.53 -18.71
C THR A 28 13.04 7.04 -17.35
N PRO A 29 12.76 7.96 -16.41
CA PRO A 29 12.40 7.57 -15.06
C PRO A 29 11.00 6.97 -15.01
N VAL A 30 10.90 5.77 -14.44
CA VAL A 30 9.64 5.06 -14.21
C VAL A 30 9.67 4.51 -12.79
N MET A 31 8.61 4.74 -12.03
CA MET A 31 8.52 4.19 -10.68
C MET A 31 8.42 2.66 -10.74
N PRO A 32 9.33 1.93 -10.06
CA PRO A 32 9.24 0.47 -10.04
C PRO A 32 7.89 -0.01 -9.52
N GLY A 33 7.30 -0.98 -10.21
CA GLY A 33 5.99 -1.52 -9.83
C GLY A 33 5.97 -2.05 -8.41
N VAL A 34 7.05 -2.70 -7.96
CA VAL A 34 7.15 -3.21 -6.59
C VAL A 34 7.10 -2.09 -5.55
N LEU A 35 7.55 -0.89 -5.89
CA LEU A 35 7.48 0.26 -4.98
C LEU A 35 6.08 0.89 -4.97
N ILE A 36 5.31 0.74 -6.04
CA ILE A 36 3.89 1.10 -6.03
C ILE A 36 3.16 0.18 -5.04
N ILE A 37 3.44 -1.12 -5.09
CA ILE A 37 2.87 -2.08 -4.13
C ILE A 37 3.29 -1.73 -2.70
N GLU A 38 4.55 -1.32 -2.49
CA GLU A 38 5.01 -0.88 -1.17
C GLU A 38 4.22 0.33 -0.66
N ALA A 39 3.96 1.32 -1.53
CA ALA A 39 3.16 2.48 -1.15
C ALA A 39 1.72 2.07 -0.80
N LEU A 40 1.13 1.15 -1.55
CA LEU A 40 -0.19 0.60 -1.24
C LEU A 40 -0.18 -0.16 0.08
N ALA A 41 0.87 -0.92 0.35
CA ALA A 41 1.00 -1.66 1.59
C ALA A 41 1.08 -0.73 2.80
N GLN A 42 1.86 0.35 2.71
CA GLN A 42 1.93 1.34 3.78
C GLN A 42 0.58 2.02 4.02
N THR A 43 -0.14 2.31 2.95
CA THR A 43 -1.50 2.84 3.05
C THR A 43 -2.43 1.86 3.77
N GLY A 44 -2.33 0.59 3.43
CA GLY A 44 -3.12 -0.47 4.05
C GLY A 44 -2.81 -0.66 5.53
N ILE A 45 -1.56 -0.49 5.95
CA ILE A 45 -1.18 -0.57 7.37
C ILE A 45 -1.89 0.52 8.17
N ILE A 46 -2.02 1.71 7.61
CA ILE A 46 -2.75 2.80 8.28
C ILE A 46 -4.22 2.39 8.49
N LEU A 47 -4.83 1.79 7.48
CA LEU A 47 -6.21 1.30 7.61
C LEU A 47 -6.32 0.23 8.70
N VAL A 48 -5.39 -0.72 8.75
CA VAL A 48 -5.35 -1.74 9.80
C VAL A 48 -5.25 -1.10 11.18
N ALA A 49 -4.34 -0.13 11.35
CA ALA A 49 -4.15 0.55 12.62
C ALA A 49 -5.43 1.25 13.11
N HIS A 50 -6.18 1.85 12.19
CA HIS A 50 -7.44 2.53 12.51
C HIS A 50 -8.61 1.56 12.70
N SER A 51 -8.44 0.30 12.35
CA SER A 51 -9.50 -0.71 12.37
C SER A 51 -9.34 -1.74 13.49
N LEU A 52 -8.32 -1.57 14.33
CA LEU A 52 -8.09 -2.46 15.47
C LEU A 52 -9.22 -2.33 16.49
N PRO A 53 -9.50 -3.42 17.27
CA PRO A 53 -10.44 -3.33 18.38
C PRO A 53 -10.05 -2.24 19.36
N GLU A 54 -11.06 -1.70 20.06
CA GLU A 54 -10.85 -0.64 21.04
C GLU A 54 -9.80 -1.07 22.07
N GLY A 55 -8.85 -0.18 22.36
CA GLY A 55 -7.79 -0.44 23.31
C GLY A 55 -6.57 -1.15 22.74
N GLU A 56 -6.62 -1.62 21.50
CA GLU A 56 -5.47 -2.22 20.83
C GLU A 56 -4.76 -1.21 19.93
N THR A 57 -3.44 -1.35 19.86
CA THR A 57 -2.58 -0.52 18.98
C THR A 57 -1.55 -1.39 18.26
N LEU A 58 -0.85 -0.81 17.28
CA LEU A 58 0.28 -1.47 16.63
C LEU A 58 1.62 -1.13 17.28
N ASP A 59 1.63 -0.42 18.42
CA ASP A 59 2.86 0.09 19.02
C ASP A 59 3.84 -1.02 19.40
N ASP A 60 3.35 -2.16 19.86
CA ASP A 60 4.15 -3.31 20.26
C ASP A 60 4.16 -4.42 19.20
N LYS A 61 3.69 -4.12 18.01
CA LYS A 61 3.53 -5.12 16.95
C LYS A 61 4.23 -4.67 15.67
N LEU A 62 4.53 -5.65 14.83
CA LEU A 62 4.91 -5.42 13.44
C LEU A 62 3.82 -5.95 12.55
N CYS A 63 3.44 -5.16 11.56
CA CYS A 63 2.51 -5.58 10.52
C CYS A 63 3.32 -6.00 9.31
N LEU A 64 3.38 -7.31 9.07
CA LEU A 64 4.17 -7.88 7.98
C LEU A 64 3.24 -8.40 6.90
N PHE A 65 3.55 -8.05 5.65
CA PHE A 65 2.79 -8.57 4.53
C PHE A 65 3.24 -10.00 4.25
N THR A 66 2.26 -10.91 4.21
CA THR A 66 2.50 -12.35 4.03
C THR A 66 2.09 -12.83 2.65
N GLY A 67 1.38 -12.02 1.89
CA GLY A 67 0.95 -12.42 0.57
C GLY A 67 0.57 -11.23 -0.30
N ILE A 68 0.89 -11.35 -1.58
CA ILE A 68 0.48 -10.44 -2.63
C ILE A 68 -0.12 -11.29 -3.74
N GLU A 69 -1.39 -11.05 -4.04
CA GLU A 69 -2.10 -11.82 -5.06
C GLU A 69 -2.62 -10.90 -6.14
N LYS A 70 -2.73 -11.41 -7.36
CA LYS A 70 -3.37 -10.71 -8.48
C LYS A 70 -2.75 -9.33 -8.75
N ALA A 71 -1.44 -9.20 -8.56
CA ALA A 71 -0.75 -7.95 -8.84
C ALA A 71 -0.75 -7.70 -10.35
N ARG A 72 -1.17 -6.48 -10.74
CA ARG A 72 -1.21 -6.05 -12.13
C ARG A 72 -0.71 -4.63 -12.23
N PHE A 73 0.15 -4.38 -13.21
CA PHE A 73 0.72 -3.07 -13.51
C PHE A 73 0.20 -2.66 -14.88
N ARG A 74 -0.66 -1.66 -14.92
CA ARG A 74 -1.40 -1.32 -16.13
C ARG A 74 -0.89 -0.08 -16.82
N ARG A 75 -0.23 0.83 -16.08
CA ARG A 75 0.28 2.09 -16.59
C ARG A 75 1.57 2.44 -15.87
N PRO A 76 2.58 2.99 -16.58
CA PRO A 76 3.77 3.49 -15.90
C PRO A 76 3.43 4.70 -15.05
N VAL A 77 4.12 4.82 -13.91
CA VAL A 77 4.05 5.98 -13.02
C VAL A 77 5.39 6.70 -13.11
N ILE A 78 5.36 7.99 -13.36
CA ILE A 78 6.55 8.80 -13.61
C ILE A 78 6.62 9.99 -12.64
N PRO A 79 7.80 10.62 -12.51
CA PRO A 79 7.91 11.84 -11.70
C PRO A 79 6.93 12.91 -12.18
N GLY A 80 6.31 13.60 -11.23
CA GLY A 80 5.26 14.58 -11.48
C GLY A 80 3.86 14.04 -11.35
N ASP A 81 3.70 12.72 -11.36
CA ASP A 81 2.39 12.11 -11.14
C ASP A 81 2.00 12.20 -9.66
N ARG A 82 0.71 12.33 -9.40
CA ARG A 82 0.14 12.09 -8.08
C ARG A 82 -0.48 10.70 -8.09
N LEU A 83 0.03 9.85 -7.22
CA LEU A 83 -0.47 8.49 -7.08
C LEU A 83 -1.61 8.52 -6.05
N ASP A 84 -2.83 8.33 -6.52
CA ASP A 84 -4.00 8.21 -5.67
C ASP A 84 -4.20 6.75 -5.30
N MET A 85 -4.21 6.45 -4.01
CA MET A 85 -4.21 5.08 -3.51
C MET A 85 -5.48 4.79 -2.73
N GLU A 86 -6.01 3.59 -2.92
CA GLU A 86 -7.20 3.14 -2.22
C GLU A 86 -7.00 1.71 -1.75
N CYS A 87 -7.20 1.47 -0.46
CA CYS A 87 -7.29 0.13 0.09
C CYS A 87 -8.71 -0.05 0.61
N SER A 88 -9.36 -1.13 0.22
CA SER A 88 -10.77 -1.36 0.46
C SER A 88 -11.07 -2.84 0.68
N ASN A 89 -12.33 -3.15 0.94
CA ASN A 89 -12.78 -4.53 1.13
C ASN A 89 -11.96 -5.22 2.22
N LEU A 90 -11.76 -4.52 3.34
CA LEU A 90 -10.95 -5.02 4.45
C LEU A 90 -11.62 -6.20 5.11
N GLN A 91 -10.88 -7.29 5.24
CA GLN A 91 -11.30 -8.50 5.94
C GLN A 91 -10.30 -8.82 7.03
N HIS A 92 -10.80 -9.17 8.20
CA HIS A 92 -9.97 -9.53 9.33
C HIS A 92 -10.44 -10.88 9.87
N LYS A 93 -9.55 -11.86 9.85
CA LYS A 93 -9.85 -13.20 10.36
C LYS A 93 -8.64 -13.72 11.11
N LEU A 94 -8.82 -13.99 12.39
CA LEU A 94 -7.72 -14.38 13.29
C LEU A 94 -6.68 -13.26 13.33
N GLN A 95 -5.42 -13.54 12.95
CA GLN A 95 -4.34 -12.57 12.94
C GLN A 95 -4.09 -11.99 11.55
N LEU A 96 -4.92 -12.37 10.56
CA LEU A 96 -4.71 -11.95 9.17
C LEU A 96 -5.66 -10.83 8.79
N TRP A 97 -5.11 -9.88 8.05
CA TRP A 97 -5.84 -8.78 7.44
C TRP A 97 -5.68 -8.90 5.94
N LYS A 98 -6.78 -8.85 5.21
CA LYS A 98 -6.76 -8.95 3.74
C LYS A 98 -7.53 -7.77 3.16
N MET A 99 -7.00 -7.20 2.08
CA MET A 99 -7.61 -6.04 1.45
C MET A 99 -7.28 -5.98 -0.03
N ASP A 100 -8.15 -5.29 -0.77
CA ASP A 100 -7.88 -4.92 -2.16
C ASP A 100 -7.17 -3.57 -2.16
N ALA A 101 -6.16 -3.44 -3.01
CA ALA A 101 -5.36 -2.23 -3.11
C ALA A 101 -5.30 -1.78 -4.56
N ARG A 102 -5.54 -0.49 -4.80
CA ARG A 102 -5.54 0.10 -6.14
C ARG A 102 -4.84 1.44 -6.12
N ALA A 103 -4.07 1.70 -7.17
CA ALA A 103 -3.36 2.96 -7.37
C ALA A 103 -3.78 3.57 -8.70
N TYR A 104 -4.08 4.85 -8.68
CA TYR A 104 -4.58 5.60 -9.83
C TYR A 104 -3.70 6.81 -10.10
N VAL A 105 -3.58 7.18 -11.38
CA VAL A 105 -3.02 8.47 -11.80
C VAL A 105 -4.06 9.14 -12.70
N ASP A 106 -4.47 10.34 -12.35
CA ASP A 106 -5.51 11.09 -13.07
C ASP A 106 -6.79 10.27 -13.28
N GLY A 107 -7.20 9.53 -12.26
CA GLY A 107 -8.40 8.71 -12.29
C GLY A 107 -8.27 7.40 -13.07
N LYS A 108 -7.10 7.09 -13.61
CA LYS A 108 -6.88 5.88 -14.40
C LYS A 108 -6.08 4.87 -13.58
N LEU A 109 -6.56 3.62 -13.56
CA LEU A 109 -5.91 2.55 -12.79
C LEU A 109 -4.50 2.30 -13.31
N ALA A 110 -3.51 2.48 -12.42
CA ALA A 110 -2.10 2.24 -12.75
C ALA A 110 -1.63 0.89 -12.25
N ALA A 111 -2.06 0.49 -11.05
CA ALA A 111 -1.66 -0.80 -10.46
C ALA A 111 -2.74 -1.28 -9.50
N GLU A 112 -2.81 -2.59 -9.29
CA GLU A 112 -3.71 -3.19 -8.32
C GLU A 112 -3.15 -4.50 -7.79
N ALA A 113 -3.57 -4.87 -6.60
CA ALA A 113 -3.21 -6.13 -5.97
C ALA A 113 -4.19 -6.45 -4.83
N THR A 114 -4.18 -7.70 -4.40
CA THR A 114 -4.80 -8.12 -3.15
C THR A 114 -3.67 -8.38 -2.15
N LEU A 115 -3.72 -7.73 -0.99
CA LEU A 115 -2.68 -7.77 0.02
C LEU A 115 -3.17 -8.51 1.25
N THR A 116 -2.30 -9.36 1.80
CA THR A 116 -2.54 -10.04 3.08
C THR A 116 -1.42 -9.68 4.04
N ALA A 117 -1.77 -9.32 5.26
CA ALA A 117 -0.83 -8.93 6.29
C ALA A 117 -1.14 -9.65 7.61
N ALA A 118 -0.11 -9.85 8.41
CA ALA A 118 -0.23 -10.38 9.77
C ALA A 118 0.38 -9.39 10.76
N ALA A 119 -0.31 -9.15 11.86
CA ALA A 119 0.23 -8.36 12.96
C ALA A 119 0.85 -9.31 13.98
N GLN A 120 2.13 -9.13 14.28
CA GLN A 120 2.89 -9.98 15.18
C GLN A 120 3.55 -9.17 16.28
N PRO A 121 3.67 -9.70 17.51
CA PRO A 121 4.47 -9.04 18.54
C PRO A 121 5.92 -8.86 18.09
N ARG A 122 6.51 -7.72 18.38
CA ARG A 122 7.90 -7.42 17.98
C ARG A 122 8.89 -8.43 18.55
N ARG A 123 8.63 -8.96 19.74
CA ARG A 123 9.49 -9.93 20.41
C ARG A 123 9.58 -11.29 19.72
N ASP A 124 8.67 -11.57 18.79
CA ASP A 124 8.62 -12.86 18.09
C ASP A 124 9.46 -12.88 16.81
N LEU A 125 10.22 -11.81 16.57
CA LEU A 125 11.08 -11.68 15.38
C LEU A 125 12.58 -11.89 15.71
#